data_c34b93332c7e422537ff3cc7ee1e8c4c
#
_entry.id   c34b93332c7e422537ff3cc7ee1e8c4c
#
_cell.length_a   1.000
_cell.length_b   1.000
_cell.length_c   1.000
_cell.angle_alpha   90.00
_cell.angle_beta   90.00
_cell.angle_gamma   90.00
#
_symmetry.space_group_name_H-M   'P 1'
#
loop_
_entity.id
_entity.type
_entity.pdbx_description
1 polymer ?
#
loop_
_entity_poly.entity_id
_entity_poly.type
_entity_poly.pdbx_seq_one_letter_code
_entity_poly.pdbx_strand_id
1 'polypeptide(L)'
;MNSINKFLMGCSVVLLAGCASDDFMGDISDAGKAGTATFTITTSDSEIGVITRSGENESKTISDLIWLVSDTKGNVIDHHYGRLENDFSRLTLEGLKYGDYNLIFLATLEGSDNASIESPRDFTETWLAIAEEGKPIDGYYCYKKVPFSVGQNSTNVDVILEHSASKVCVDVDIPTESLWRHIKRVSVNFNEEVPSAMTAGGSYIGSAHVADYDIYNPDGDFSFTTFPSETPVSGYVEIESTLDDADNFIERYDFSDLKLEAGKIAHINIHYRHPERETGLLYVATKEQWRYDIRTMLLADEPREVFYNNSERGFYTTAPLQIWMRDDGKLAVRYYSPYTLKDVKVKARFNKISSEWVDFALIEEVNPFMEAFFTLPITRKDCVFDGESGRKIKVPAMPNLSPADVTLKFEWDKDDAFMNKVAQIKYNWYIRFSPYGADAGHASWRHMTPLLCRFGIGLAYDMTYMFSSPEFPEEFKNWEGKLIDNDRIITLEEIQTRLGRHAGLLMGRVEGVLGLGGGQTFGMTTDRYTDFYPDATPVGGNTFNGARQTVFHEFAHCLDYSHNGNMTYGQAWTVLCAKVLVELGWADRLPVSRRSDITRLPMESSPLQAEQ
;
A
#
# COMPACT_ATOMS: atom_id res chain seq x y z
N MET A 1 -13.84 0.19 38.53
CA MET A 1 -15.21 -0.10 39.06
C MET A 1 -16.02 -0.70 37.92
N ASN A 2 -16.25 -2.00 38.04
CA ASN A 2 -17.43 -2.78 37.64
C ASN A 2 -17.89 -2.68 36.16
N SER A 3 -18.13 -3.74 35.43
CA SER A 3 -18.56 -5.11 35.78
C SER A 3 -18.37 -6.03 34.59
N ILE A 4 -17.97 -7.21 34.93
CA ILE A 4 -18.12 -8.49 34.28
C ILE A 4 -19.62 -8.75 33.94
N ASN A 5 -19.89 -9.26 32.73
CA ASN A 5 -21.02 -10.16 32.56
C ASN A 5 -20.66 -11.29 31.59
N LYS A 6 -20.48 -12.45 32.18
CA LYS A 6 -20.55 -13.76 31.56
C LYS A 6 -22.00 -14.00 31.12
N PHE A 7 -22.21 -14.54 29.93
CA PHE A 7 -23.44 -15.32 29.68
C PHE A 7 -23.06 -16.68 29.07
N LEU A 8 -23.32 -17.67 29.86
CA LEU A 8 -23.45 -19.08 29.51
C LEU A 8 -24.88 -19.33 29.00
N MET A 9 -25.03 -20.44 28.25
CA MET A 9 -26.22 -21.17 27.85
C MET A 9 -26.80 -20.78 26.49
N GLY A 10 -27.10 -21.74 25.60
CA GLY A 10 -27.84 -22.94 25.87
C GLY A 10 -27.78 -23.95 24.76
N CYS A 11 -27.60 -25.18 25.18
CA CYS A 11 -27.89 -26.38 24.42
C CYS A 11 -29.36 -26.40 23.99
N SER A 12 -29.64 -26.41 22.69
CA SER A 12 -30.96 -26.77 22.17
C SER A 12 -30.93 -28.20 21.69
N VAL A 13 -31.38 -29.08 22.56
CA VAL A 13 -31.71 -30.47 22.22
C VAL A 13 -33.03 -30.45 21.47
N VAL A 14 -33.04 -30.79 20.19
CA VAL A 14 -34.29 -31.08 19.48
C VAL A 14 -34.66 -32.53 19.73
N LEU A 15 -35.57 -32.74 20.62
CA LEU A 15 -36.26 -34.01 20.84
C LEU A 15 -37.37 -34.18 19.78
N LEU A 16 -37.18 -35.05 18.81
CA LEU A 16 -38.28 -35.56 18.00
C LEU A 16 -38.82 -36.83 18.68
N ALA A 17 -40.02 -36.70 19.28
CA ALA A 17 -40.78 -37.82 19.81
C ALA A 17 -41.43 -38.57 18.66
N GLY A 18 -40.97 -39.79 18.39
CA GLY A 18 -41.67 -40.76 17.55
C GLY A 18 -42.51 -41.72 18.43
N CYS A 19 -43.79 -41.85 18.14
CA CYS A 19 -44.71 -42.75 18.82
C CYS A 19 -44.32 -44.22 18.59
N ALA A 20 -44.22 -44.95 19.70
CA ALA A 20 -44.13 -46.38 19.71
C ALA A 20 -45.54 -47.02 19.59
N SER A 21 -45.70 -48.03 18.76
CA SER A 21 -46.75 -49.01 18.89
C SER A 21 -46.12 -50.38 19.15
N ASP A 22 -46.58 -51.03 20.20
CA ASP A 22 -46.12 -52.29 20.74
C ASP A 22 -46.40 -53.49 19.84
N ASP A 23 -45.65 -54.55 20.17
CA ASP A 23 -45.82 -55.97 19.89
C ASP A 23 -45.15 -56.56 18.66
N PHE A 24 -43.98 -57.14 18.92
CA PHE A 24 -43.74 -58.58 18.65
C PHE A 24 -42.38 -59.04 19.27
N MET A 25 -42.46 -59.97 20.25
CA MET A 25 -41.27 -60.71 20.72
C MET A 25 -40.83 -61.72 19.67
N GLY A 26 -39.75 -61.43 18.98
CA GLY A 26 -38.99 -62.34 18.16
C GLY A 26 -37.52 -62.03 18.29
N ASP A 27 -36.64 -63.00 18.32
CA ASP A 27 -35.20 -62.96 18.52
C ASP A 27 -34.56 -61.65 18.04
N ILE A 28 -34.11 -60.86 19.01
CA ILE A 28 -33.43 -59.56 18.73
C ILE A 28 -32.02 -59.90 18.23
N SER A 29 -31.91 -60.11 16.95
CA SER A 29 -30.63 -59.93 16.26
C SER A 29 -30.18 -58.45 16.43
N ASP A 30 -28.89 -58.20 16.61
CA ASP A 30 -28.32 -56.84 16.78
C ASP A 30 -28.69 -55.87 15.64
N ALA A 31 -29.37 -56.32 14.61
CA ALA A 31 -29.79 -55.59 13.40
C ALA A 31 -30.83 -54.47 13.61
N GLY A 32 -31.31 -54.24 14.85
CA GLY A 32 -32.26 -53.18 15.16
C GLY A 32 -31.80 -52.18 16.22
N LYS A 33 -30.64 -52.37 16.80
CA LYS A 33 -30.09 -51.46 17.83
C LYS A 33 -29.42 -50.25 17.15
N ALA A 34 -29.63 -49.06 17.73
CA ALA A 34 -29.01 -47.83 17.30
C ALA A 34 -27.95 -47.36 18.31
N GLY A 35 -26.91 -46.75 17.83
CA GLY A 35 -25.81 -46.22 18.65
C GLY A 35 -25.46 -44.81 18.31
N THR A 36 -24.42 -44.32 18.98
CA THR A 36 -23.90 -42.95 18.85
C THR A 36 -22.46 -42.92 18.41
N ALA A 37 -22.12 -42.06 17.50
CA ALA A 37 -20.74 -41.79 17.08
C ALA A 37 -20.41 -40.28 17.21
N THR A 38 -19.26 -39.95 17.80
CA THR A 38 -18.80 -38.60 17.99
C THR A 38 -17.48 -38.38 17.26
N PHE A 39 -17.38 -37.28 16.55
CA PHE A 39 -16.19 -36.91 15.75
C PHE A 39 -15.64 -35.59 16.29
N THR A 40 -14.34 -35.56 16.57
CA THR A 40 -13.58 -34.35 16.87
C THR A 40 -12.88 -33.92 15.59
N ILE A 41 -13.11 -32.69 15.16
CA ILE A 41 -12.73 -32.23 13.83
C ILE A 41 -11.63 -31.15 13.96
N THR A 42 -10.55 -31.33 13.20
CA THR A 42 -9.45 -30.36 13.06
C THR A 42 -9.05 -30.26 11.59
N THR A 43 -8.33 -29.21 11.21
CA THR A 43 -7.75 -29.06 9.88
C THR A 43 -6.29 -29.47 9.89
N SER A 44 -5.79 -30.01 8.77
CA SER A 44 -4.37 -30.28 8.60
C SER A 44 -3.58 -28.99 8.35
N ASP A 45 -2.34 -28.95 8.82
CA ASP A 45 -1.38 -27.97 8.34
C ASP A 45 -1.13 -28.23 6.84
N SER A 46 -1.16 -27.17 6.02
CA SER A 46 -0.88 -27.29 4.59
C SER A 46 -0.05 -26.11 4.10
N GLU A 47 0.64 -26.30 2.97
CA GLU A 47 1.40 -25.26 2.31
C GLU A 47 0.49 -24.17 1.71
N ILE A 48 -0.80 -24.45 1.52
CA ILE A 48 -1.80 -23.52 1.01
C ILE A 48 -2.27 -22.52 2.08
N GLY A 49 -1.92 -22.74 3.35
CA GLY A 49 -2.10 -21.72 4.39
C GLY A 49 -1.46 -20.42 3.95
N VAL A 50 -2.14 -19.30 4.19
CA VAL A 50 -1.68 -17.96 3.77
C VAL A 50 -0.25 -17.77 4.22
N ILE A 51 0.69 -17.76 3.28
CA ILE A 51 1.98 -17.12 3.51
C ILE A 51 1.68 -15.63 3.52
N THR A 52 1.43 -15.06 4.70
CA THR A 52 1.52 -13.62 4.84
C THR A 52 2.97 -13.23 4.52
N ARG A 53 3.19 -12.06 3.93
CA ARG A 53 4.54 -11.54 3.65
C ARG A 53 5.44 -11.50 4.88
N SER A 54 4.88 -11.63 6.09
CA SER A 54 5.59 -11.77 7.36
C SER A 54 6.12 -13.17 7.66
N GLY A 55 5.79 -14.18 6.84
CA GLY A 55 6.26 -15.55 7.05
C GLY A 55 5.56 -16.31 8.18
N GLU A 56 4.50 -15.77 8.75
CA GLU A 56 3.69 -16.45 9.76
C GLU A 56 2.57 -17.24 9.07
N ASN A 57 2.53 -18.55 9.30
CA ASN A 57 1.45 -19.42 8.87
C ASN A 57 0.21 -19.13 9.75
N GLU A 58 -0.73 -18.36 9.27
CA GLU A 58 -2.05 -18.28 9.88
C GLU A 58 -2.85 -19.51 9.47
N SER A 59 -3.19 -20.36 10.44
CA SER A 59 -4.14 -21.45 10.23
C SER A 59 -5.53 -20.86 10.00
N LYS A 60 -6.07 -21.04 8.78
CA LYS A 60 -7.43 -20.58 8.47
C LYS A 60 -8.45 -21.42 9.23
N THR A 61 -9.46 -20.76 9.78
CA THR A 61 -10.55 -21.41 10.47
C THR A 61 -11.63 -21.90 9.49
N ILE A 62 -12.38 -22.93 9.90
CA ILE A 62 -13.50 -23.44 9.11
C ILE A 62 -14.63 -22.39 9.15
N SER A 63 -15.11 -21.98 7.99
CA SER A 63 -16.22 -21.05 7.83
C SER A 63 -17.56 -21.74 7.54
N ASP A 64 -17.50 -22.93 6.94
CA ASP A 64 -18.66 -23.77 6.65
C ASP A 64 -18.28 -25.24 6.65
N LEU A 65 -19.14 -26.12 7.15
CA LEU A 65 -18.90 -27.56 7.17
C LEU A 65 -20.17 -28.36 6.94
N ILE A 66 -20.15 -29.14 5.86
CA ILE A 66 -21.21 -30.05 5.45
C ILE A 66 -20.76 -31.48 5.71
N TRP A 67 -21.69 -32.34 6.09
CA TRP A 67 -21.42 -33.73 6.34
C TRP A 67 -22.51 -34.64 5.76
N LEU A 68 -22.11 -35.86 5.36
CA LEU A 68 -23.05 -36.91 4.96
C LEU A 68 -22.52 -38.28 5.33
N VAL A 69 -23.43 -39.21 5.68
CA VAL A 69 -23.12 -40.60 6.04
C VAL A 69 -23.60 -41.52 4.98
N SER A 70 -22.74 -42.52 4.63
CA SER A 70 -23.11 -43.63 3.76
C SER A 70 -22.87 -45.00 4.39
N ASP A 71 -23.52 -46.02 3.84
CA ASP A 71 -23.11 -47.39 4.06
C ASP A 71 -21.76 -47.69 3.36
N THR A 72 -21.24 -48.89 3.55
CA THR A 72 -19.99 -49.35 2.94
C THR A 72 -20.08 -49.51 1.41
N LYS A 73 -21.27 -49.49 0.84
CA LYS A 73 -21.52 -49.58 -0.61
C LYS A 73 -21.65 -48.19 -1.27
N GLY A 74 -21.64 -47.11 -0.48
CA GLY A 74 -21.78 -45.75 -0.96
C GLY A 74 -23.21 -45.24 -1.02
N ASN A 75 -24.21 -45.97 -0.49
CA ASN A 75 -25.58 -45.46 -0.41
C ASN A 75 -25.69 -44.50 0.78
N VAL A 76 -26.15 -43.26 0.56
CA VAL A 76 -26.36 -42.27 1.61
C VAL A 76 -27.49 -42.74 2.55
N ILE A 77 -27.24 -42.60 3.84
CA ILE A 77 -28.21 -42.98 4.85
C ILE A 77 -29.23 -41.85 5.01
N ASP A 78 -30.51 -42.13 4.82
CA ASP A 78 -31.58 -41.16 4.95
C ASP A 78 -31.51 -40.40 6.26
N HIS A 79 -31.70 -39.08 6.18
CA HIS A 79 -31.65 -38.16 7.30
C HIS A 79 -30.31 -38.02 8.03
N HIS A 80 -29.22 -38.64 7.48
CA HIS A 80 -27.87 -38.53 8.04
C HIS A 80 -26.96 -37.72 7.12
N TYR A 81 -27.39 -36.52 6.80
CA TYR A 81 -26.62 -35.49 6.13
C TYR A 81 -27.05 -34.11 6.64
N GLY A 82 -26.17 -33.13 6.59
CA GLY A 82 -26.49 -31.79 7.06
C GLY A 82 -25.31 -30.84 7.05
N ARG A 83 -25.50 -29.70 7.67
CA ARG A 83 -24.52 -28.66 7.86
C ARG A 83 -24.35 -28.38 9.36
N LEU A 84 -23.12 -28.18 9.82
CA LEU A 84 -22.85 -27.68 11.15
C LEU A 84 -23.01 -26.18 11.20
N GLU A 85 -23.71 -25.68 12.23
CA GLU A 85 -24.04 -24.26 12.38
C GLU A 85 -23.19 -23.65 13.46
N ASN A 86 -22.34 -23.35 13.93
CA ASN A 86 -21.72 -22.62 15.04
C ASN A 86 -20.49 -23.26 15.70
N ASP A 87 -20.38 -24.58 15.73
CA ASP A 87 -19.22 -25.27 16.27
C ASP A 87 -18.75 -26.33 15.28
N PHE A 88 -17.70 -26.03 14.55
CA PHE A 88 -17.13 -26.92 13.56
C PHE A 88 -16.15 -27.94 14.16
N SER A 89 -15.91 -27.90 15.45
CA SER A 89 -14.95 -28.79 16.11
C SER A 89 -15.50 -30.16 16.46
N ARG A 90 -16.84 -30.32 16.44
CA ARG A 90 -17.47 -31.55 16.89
C ARG A 90 -18.77 -31.86 16.17
N LEU A 91 -18.91 -33.12 15.72
CA LEU A 91 -20.14 -33.70 15.20
C LEU A 91 -20.53 -34.92 16.03
N THR A 92 -21.81 -35.00 16.45
CA THR A 92 -22.37 -36.20 17.11
C THR A 92 -23.52 -36.76 16.27
N LEU A 93 -23.42 -38.00 15.85
CA LEU A 93 -24.45 -38.72 15.11
C LEU A 93 -25.15 -39.71 16.03
N GLU A 94 -26.46 -39.63 16.05
CA GLU A 94 -27.31 -40.51 16.87
C GLU A 94 -28.28 -41.29 15.98
N GLY A 95 -28.76 -42.40 16.46
CA GLY A 95 -29.82 -43.18 15.78
C GLY A 95 -29.35 -44.02 14.61
N LEU A 96 -28.03 -44.13 14.35
CA LEU A 96 -27.48 -45.05 13.35
C LEU A 96 -27.60 -46.51 13.87
N LYS A 97 -28.05 -47.43 13.01
CA LYS A 97 -28.06 -48.85 13.31
C LYS A 97 -26.66 -49.38 13.52
N TYR A 98 -26.48 -50.45 14.24
CA TYR A 98 -25.18 -51.09 14.37
C TYR A 98 -24.67 -51.54 12.98
N GLY A 99 -23.47 -51.19 12.68
CA GLY A 99 -22.86 -51.47 11.37
C GLY A 99 -21.68 -50.58 11.04
N ASP A 100 -21.12 -50.76 9.85
CA ASP A 100 -20.00 -50.02 9.32
C ASP A 100 -20.48 -48.95 8.32
N TYR A 101 -19.92 -47.78 8.44
CA TYR A 101 -20.31 -46.59 7.69
C TYR A 101 -19.10 -45.79 7.22
N ASN A 102 -19.34 -44.89 6.29
CA ASN A 102 -18.42 -43.83 5.96
C ASN A 102 -19.07 -42.50 6.26
N LEU A 103 -18.37 -41.63 6.93
CA LEU A 103 -18.74 -40.21 7.11
C LEU A 103 -17.86 -39.37 6.19
N ILE A 104 -18.47 -38.48 5.45
CA ILE A 104 -17.79 -37.52 4.59
C ILE A 104 -17.97 -36.13 5.18
N PHE A 105 -16.88 -35.40 5.26
CA PHE A 105 -16.81 -33.99 5.58
C PHE A 105 -16.36 -33.17 4.38
N LEU A 106 -17.06 -32.08 4.16
CA LEU A 106 -16.84 -31.10 3.12
C LEU A 106 -16.78 -29.72 3.80
N ALA A 107 -15.62 -29.10 3.84
CA ALA A 107 -15.44 -27.86 4.57
C ALA A 107 -14.90 -26.75 3.66
N THR A 108 -15.37 -25.53 3.94
CA THR A 108 -14.84 -24.28 3.39
C THR A 108 -14.08 -23.55 4.49
N LEU A 109 -12.93 -22.97 4.20
CA LEU A 109 -12.18 -22.17 5.14
C LEU A 109 -12.38 -20.67 4.89
N GLU A 110 -12.07 -19.84 5.91
CA GLU A 110 -12.16 -18.38 5.81
C GLU A 110 -11.36 -17.83 4.62
N GLY A 111 -11.92 -16.80 3.96
CA GLY A 111 -11.36 -16.16 2.78
C GLY A 111 -11.64 -16.90 1.48
N SER A 112 -12.52 -17.90 1.50
CA SER A 112 -13.09 -18.48 0.28
C SER A 112 -14.27 -17.67 -0.18
N ASP A 113 -14.35 -17.35 -1.46
CA ASP A 113 -15.56 -16.76 -2.03
C ASP A 113 -16.71 -17.73 -1.84
N ASN A 114 -17.88 -17.20 -1.44
CA ASN A 114 -19.09 -17.92 -1.09
C ASN A 114 -19.64 -18.73 -2.29
N ALA A 115 -18.97 -19.80 -2.66
CA ALA A 115 -19.67 -20.85 -3.34
C ALA A 115 -20.70 -21.39 -2.32
N SER A 116 -21.98 -21.14 -2.56
CA SER A 116 -23.05 -21.72 -1.78
C SER A 116 -23.01 -23.23 -2.00
N ILE A 117 -22.27 -23.91 -1.15
CA ILE A 117 -22.21 -25.37 -1.19
C ILE A 117 -23.57 -25.88 -0.76
N GLU A 118 -24.38 -26.36 -1.70
CA GLU A 118 -25.59 -27.07 -1.35
C GLU A 118 -25.23 -28.39 -0.67
N SER A 119 -26.01 -28.79 0.34
CA SER A 119 -25.79 -30.06 1.03
C SER A 119 -26.08 -31.22 0.06
N PRO A 120 -25.05 -31.96 -0.41
CA PRO A 120 -25.27 -33.06 -1.34
C PRO A 120 -26.03 -34.19 -0.67
N ARG A 121 -26.88 -34.86 -1.45
CA ARG A 121 -27.68 -36.02 -1.01
C ARG A 121 -27.19 -37.35 -1.60
N ASP A 122 -26.24 -37.26 -2.49
CA ASP A 122 -25.65 -38.40 -3.20
C ASP A 122 -24.13 -38.19 -3.36
N PHE A 123 -23.38 -39.25 -3.36
CA PHE A 123 -21.94 -39.25 -3.59
C PHE A 123 -21.52 -38.83 -4.99
N THR A 124 -22.43 -38.98 -5.96
CA THR A 124 -22.20 -38.60 -7.36
C THR A 124 -22.55 -37.14 -7.63
N GLU A 125 -23.26 -36.47 -6.70
CA GLU A 125 -23.54 -35.05 -6.84
C GLU A 125 -22.24 -34.23 -6.79
N THR A 126 -22.18 -33.24 -7.66
CA THR A 126 -21.08 -32.26 -7.64
C THR A 126 -21.17 -31.44 -6.37
N TRP A 127 -20.09 -31.47 -5.60
CA TRP A 127 -19.97 -30.62 -4.42
C TRP A 127 -19.34 -29.28 -4.77
N LEU A 128 -18.23 -29.31 -5.49
CA LEU A 128 -17.45 -28.12 -5.84
C LEU A 128 -17.14 -28.16 -7.32
N ALA A 129 -17.41 -27.10 -8.03
CA ALA A 129 -17.10 -26.96 -9.44
C ALA A 129 -16.46 -25.60 -9.72
N ILE A 130 -15.68 -25.51 -10.78
CA ILE A 130 -15.29 -24.23 -11.37
C ILE A 130 -16.57 -23.58 -11.88
N ALA A 131 -16.95 -22.44 -11.27
CA ALA A 131 -18.29 -21.86 -11.40
C ALA A 131 -18.61 -21.36 -12.82
N GLU A 132 -17.61 -20.95 -13.58
CA GLU A 132 -17.75 -20.47 -14.95
C GLU A 132 -16.54 -20.92 -15.78
N GLU A 133 -16.73 -21.23 -17.05
CA GLU A 133 -15.62 -21.47 -17.98
C GLU A 133 -14.63 -20.31 -17.89
N GLY A 134 -13.40 -20.60 -17.51
CA GLY A 134 -12.32 -19.63 -17.44
C GLY A 134 -12.09 -18.92 -16.10
N LYS A 135 -12.89 -19.15 -15.06
CA LYS A 135 -12.62 -18.56 -13.74
C LYS A 135 -12.04 -19.58 -12.78
N PRO A 136 -10.95 -19.23 -12.07
CA PRO A 136 -10.40 -20.11 -11.05
C PRO A 136 -11.40 -20.30 -9.91
N ILE A 137 -11.26 -21.42 -9.20
CA ILE A 137 -11.89 -21.61 -7.91
C ILE A 137 -11.16 -20.66 -6.95
N ASP A 138 -11.85 -19.66 -6.44
CA ASP A 138 -11.29 -18.82 -5.40
C ASP A 138 -11.74 -19.37 -4.05
N GLY A 139 -10.80 -20.00 -3.34
CA GLY A 139 -11.10 -20.52 -2.02
C GLY A 139 -10.25 -21.68 -1.54
N TYR A 140 -10.47 -21.99 -0.27
CA TYR A 140 -9.79 -23.03 0.47
C TYR A 140 -10.82 -24.07 0.90
N TYR A 141 -10.70 -25.28 0.39
CA TYR A 141 -11.68 -26.35 0.58
C TYR A 141 -10.98 -27.58 1.16
N CYS A 142 -11.64 -28.21 2.13
CA CYS A 142 -11.15 -29.44 2.73
C CYS A 142 -12.16 -30.58 2.56
N TYR A 143 -11.64 -31.77 2.40
CA TYR A 143 -12.39 -33.00 2.25
C TYR A 143 -11.82 -34.08 3.16
N LYS A 144 -12.70 -34.92 3.75
CA LYS A 144 -12.27 -36.12 4.43
C LYS A 144 -13.36 -37.19 4.39
N LYS A 145 -12.98 -38.39 4.00
CA LYS A 145 -13.82 -39.58 4.14
C LYS A 145 -13.28 -40.42 5.28
N VAL A 146 -14.12 -40.72 6.25
CA VAL A 146 -13.76 -41.38 7.50
C VAL A 146 -14.59 -42.64 7.65
N PRO A 147 -14.01 -43.86 7.57
CA PRO A 147 -14.71 -45.10 7.91
C PRO A 147 -14.90 -45.15 9.44
N PHE A 148 -16.08 -45.58 9.89
CA PHE A 148 -16.38 -45.81 11.28
C PHE A 148 -17.40 -46.89 11.48
N SER A 149 -17.43 -47.47 12.70
CA SER A 149 -18.38 -48.52 13.08
C SER A 149 -19.24 -48.05 14.23
N VAL A 150 -20.51 -48.33 14.17
CA VAL A 150 -21.48 -48.08 15.24
C VAL A 150 -21.83 -49.40 15.93
N GLY A 151 -21.66 -49.47 17.23
CA GLY A 151 -21.90 -50.62 18.05
C GLY A 151 -22.57 -50.28 19.40
N GLN A 152 -22.46 -51.21 20.34
CA GLN A 152 -23.07 -51.04 21.66
C GLN A 152 -22.44 -49.94 22.49
N ASN A 153 -21.17 -49.62 22.25
CA ASN A 153 -20.43 -48.52 22.86
C ASN A 153 -20.41 -47.34 21.92
N SER A 154 -20.44 -46.14 22.48
CA SER A 154 -20.24 -44.92 21.67
C SER A 154 -18.84 -44.90 21.01
N THR A 155 -18.82 -44.61 19.75
CA THR A 155 -17.60 -44.48 18.97
C THR A 155 -17.09 -43.02 19.00
N ASN A 156 -15.81 -42.84 19.30
CA ASN A 156 -15.16 -41.50 19.20
C ASN A 156 -14.07 -41.59 18.14
N VAL A 157 -14.03 -40.64 17.22
CA VAL A 157 -13.09 -40.56 16.12
C VAL A 157 -12.53 -39.16 16.00
N ASP A 158 -11.21 -39.07 15.97
CA ASP A 158 -10.53 -37.79 15.64
C ASP A 158 -10.37 -37.71 14.11
N VAL A 159 -10.76 -36.56 13.55
CA VAL A 159 -10.79 -36.31 12.12
C VAL A 159 -9.91 -35.12 11.81
N ILE A 160 -8.97 -35.33 10.91
CA ILE A 160 -8.16 -34.27 10.33
C ILE A 160 -8.65 -34.03 8.91
N LEU A 161 -9.22 -32.87 8.65
CA LEU A 161 -9.65 -32.47 7.31
C LEU A 161 -8.44 -32.11 6.48
N GLU A 162 -8.37 -32.62 5.26
CA GLU A 162 -7.28 -32.41 4.32
C GLU A 162 -7.73 -31.49 3.20
N HIS A 163 -6.84 -30.60 2.75
CA HIS A 163 -7.14 -29.74 1.61
C HIS A 163 -7.43 -30.56 0.37
N SER A 164 -8.45 -30.16 -0.39
CA SER A 164 -8.89 -30.87 -1.60
C SER A 164 -8.46 -30.18 -2.90
N ALA A 165 -7.86 -29.02 -2.82
CA ALA A 165 -7.42 -28.24 -3.97
C ALA A 165 -5.90 -28.05 -3.97
N SER A 166 -5.33 -27.70 -5.12
CA SER A 166 -3.95 -27.28 -5.33
C SER A 166 -3.92 -25.77 -5.59
N LYS A 167 -2.91 -25.07 -5.10
CA LYS A 167 -2.67 -23.67 -5.46
C LYS A 167 -1.57 -23.60 -6.52
N VAL A 168 -1.77 -22.82 -7.57
CA VAL A 168 -0.73 -22.51 -8.56
C VAL A 168 -0.28 -21.07 -8.35
N CYS A 169 1.02 -20.86 -8.18
CA CYS A 169 1.66 -19.56 -8.14
C CYS A 169 2.51 -19.36 -9.39
N VAL A 170 2.26 -18.28 -10.09
CA VAL A 170 3.08 -17.87 -11.24
C VAL A 170 4.07 -16.81 -10.76
N ASP A 171 5.29 -17.25 -10.50
CA ASP A 171 6.37 -16.38 -10.04
C ASP A 171 7.03 -15.71 -11.26
N VAL A 172 6.66 -14.46 -11.52
CA VAL A 172 7.20 -13.72 -12.65
C VAL A 172 8.38 -12.88 -12.18
N ASP A 173 9.60 -13.29 -12.54
CA ASP A 173 10.81 -12.50 -12.32
C ASP A 173 10.86 -11.35 -13.34
N ILE A 174 10.52 -10.16 -12.88
CA ILE A 174 10.51 -8.95 -13.69
C ILE A 174 11.80 -8.19 -13.45
N PRO A 175 12.63 -7.99 -14.50
CA PRO A 175 13.96 -7.37 -14.36
C PRO A 175 13.93 -5.94 -13.83
N THR A 176 12.81 -5.24 -13.99
CA THR A 176 12.59 -3.88 -13.47
C THR A 176 11.17 -3.72 -13.02
N GLU A 177 10.96 -3.22 -11.81
CA GLU A 177 9.63 -2.98 -11.24
C GLU A 177 8.76 -2.05 -12.12
N SER A 178 9.40 -1.18 -12.91
CA SER A 178 8.72 -0.32 -13.87
C SER A 178 7.96 -1.06 -14.98
N LEU A 179 8.29 -2.31 -15.26
CA LEU A 179 7.61 -3.09 -16.29
C LEU A 179 6.24 -3.64 -15.87
N TRP A 180 5.95 -3.72 -14.57
CA TRP A 180 4.66 -4.20 -14.08
C TRP A 180 3.47 -3.44 -14.66
N ARG A 181 3.59 -2.14 -14.85
CA ARG A 181 2.55 -1.32 -15.42
C ARG A 181 2.19 -1.68 -16.87
N HIS A 182 3.13 -2.30 -17.59
CA HIS A 182 2.92 -2.73 -18.96
C HIS A 182 2.21 -4.08 -19.05
N ILE A 183 2.20 -4.85 -17.98
CA ILE A 183 1.50 -6.12 -17.92
C ILE A 183 0.02 -5.84 -17.69
N LYS A 184 -0.82 -6.25 -18.65
CA LYS A 184 -2.27 -6.13 -18.58
C LYS A 184 -2.93 -7.39 -18.06
N ARG A 185 -2.38 -8.55 -18.44
CA ARG A 185 -2.96 -9.84 -18.16
C ARG A 185 -1.88 -10.91 -18.06
N VAL A 186 -2.04 -11.81 -17.13
CA VAL A 186 -1.29 -13.07 -17.07
C VAL A 186 -2.31 -14.21 -17.13
N SER A 187 -2.21 -15.09 -18.12
CA SER A 187 -3.10 -16.23 -18.24
C SER A 187 -2.31 -17.54 -18.24
N VAL A 188 -2.84 -18.55 -17.57
CA VAL A 188 -2.24 -19.89 -17.50
C VAL A 188 -3.09 -20.87 -18.30
N ASN A 189 -2.47 -21.56 -19.23
CA ASN A 189 -3.13 -22.50 -20.12
C ASN A 189 -2.53 -23.88 -19.94
N PHE A 190 -3.33 -24.88 -19.62
CA PHE A 190 -2.89 -26.28 -19.53
C PHE A 190 -3.09 -26.99 -20.86
N ASN A 191 -2.14 -27.81 -21.30
CA ASN A 191 -2.27 -28.63 -22.50
C ASN A 191 -3.10 -29.89 -22.22
N GLU A 192 -3.04 -30.40 -20.99
CA GLU A 192 -3.80 -31.56 -20.52
C GLU A 192 -5.10 -31.10 -19.88
N GLU A 193 -6.09 -31.98 -19.88
CA GLU A 193 -7.32 -31.77 -19.15
C GLU A 193 -7.07 -31.86 -17.64
N VAL A 194 -7.43 -30.82 -16.91
CA VAL A 194 -7.48 -30.81 -15.44
C VAL A 194 -8.91 -31.00 -14.97
N PRO A 195 -9.15 -31.63 -13.83
CA PRO A 195 -10.51 -31.77 -13.32
C PRO A 195 -11.18 -30.39 -13.13
N SER A 196 -12.45 -30.33 -13.53
CA SER A 196 -13.24 -29.08 -13.39
C SER A 196 -14.21 -29.10 -12.20
N ALA A 197 -14.38 -30.25 -11.57
CA ALA A 197 -15.28 -30.42 -10.44
C ALA A 197 -14.84 -31.55 -9.51
N MET A 198 -15.38 -31.53 -8.29
CA MET A 198 -15.24 -32.58 -7.31
C MET A 198 -16.62 -33.03 -6.83
N THR A 199 -16.84 -34.34 -6.76
CA THR A 199 -18.07 -34.93 -6.23
C THR A 199 -18.07 -34.96 -4.70
N ALA A 200 -19.21 -35.12 -4.08
CA ALA A 200 -19.33 -35.36 -2.66
C ALA A 200 -18.65 -36.68 -2.23
N GLY A 201 -18.49 -37.61 -3.13
CA GLY A 201 -17.74 -38.87 -2.91
C GLY A 201 -16.21 -38.72 -2.89
N GLY A 202 -15.70 -37.52 -3.20
CA GLY A 202 -14.27 -37.23 -3.25
C GLY A 202 -13.60 -37.55 -4.59
N SER A 203 -14.39 -37.80 -5.63
CA SER A 203 -13.85 -38.06 -6.97
C SER A 203 -13.76 -36.73 -7.74
N TYR A 204 -12.60 -36.49 -8.34
CA TYR A 204 -12.42 -35.40 -9.28
C TYR A 204 -13.02 -35.78 -10.62
N ILE A 205 -13.84 -34.91 -11.20
CA ILE A 205 -14.59 -35.16 -12.43
C ILE A 205 -14.55 -33.95 -13.37
N GLY A 206 -15.06 -34.15 -14.59
CA GLY A 206 -15.05 -33.15 -15.63
C GLY A 206 -13.66 -32.90 -16.19
N SER A 207 -13.61 -32.09 -17.22
CA SER A 207 -12.38 -31.62 -17.81
C SER A 207 -12.53 -30.13 -18.13
N ALA A 208 -11.58 -29.33 -17.65
CA ALA A 208 -11.41 -27.98 -18.10
C ALA A 208 -10.24 -27.97 -19.10
N HIS A 209 -10.53 -27.63 -20.35
CA HIS A 209 -9.49 -27.08 -21.19
C HIS A 209 -9.38 -25.63 -20.83
N VAL A 210 -8.20 -25.27 -20.30
CA VAL A 210 -7.80 -23.88 -20.23
C VAL A 210 -8.82 -22.97 -19.59
N ALA A 211 -8.56 -22.65 -18.44
CA ALA A 211 -9.08 -21.41 -17.94
C ALA A 211 -8.15 -20.32 -18.46
N ASP A 212 -8.66 -19.42 -19.27
CA ASP A 212 -8.12 -18.09 -19.41
C ASP A 212 -8.29 -17.42 -18.04
N TYR A 213 -7.35 -17.69 -17.17
CA TYR A 213 -7.30 -17.03 -15.88
C TYR A 213 -6.75 -15.65 -16.14
N ASP A 214 -7.63 -14.66 -16.31
CA ASP A 214 -7.26 -13.27 -16.23
C ASP A 214 -6.79 -12.99 -14.80
N ILE A 215 -5.57 -13.34 -14.53
CA ILE A 215 -4.95 -13.08 -13.23
C ILE A 215 -4.35 -11.68 -13.29
N TYR A 216 -5.18 -10.67 -13.25
CA TYR A 216 -4.72 -9.33 -12.98
C TYR A 216 -4.71 -9.14 -11.48
N ASN A 217 -3.54 -9.32 -10.87
CA ASN A 217 -3.31 -8.89 -9.52
C ASN A 217 -2.33 -7.71 -9.54
N PRO A 218 -2.78 -6.48 -9.26
CA PRO A 218 -1.92 -5.32 -9.19
C PRO A 218 -0.84 -5.43 -8.09
N ASP A 219 -0.97 -6.39 -7.17
CA ASP A 219 0.01 -6.69 -6.12
C ASP A 219 1.13 -7.63 -6.55
N GLY A 220 1.08 -8.12 -7.80
CA GLY A 220 2.11 -8.99 -8.35
C GLY A 220 2.04 -10.45 -7.86
N ASP A 221 1.00 -10.81 -7.14
CA ASP A 221 0.76 -12.20 -6.72
C ASP A 221 -0.20 -12.87 -7.72
N PHE A 222 0.36 -13.55 -8.71
CA PHE A 222 -0.40 -14.31 -9.68
C PHE A 222 -0.61 -15.73 -9.16
N SER A 223 -1.65 -15.92 -8.40
CA SER A 223 -1.99 -17.23 -7.88
C SER A 223 -3.47 -17.55 -8.04
N PHE A 224 -3.76 -18.82 -8.22
CA PHE A 224 -5.13 -19.33 -8.31
C PHE A 224 -5.21 -20.75 -7.75
N THR A 225 -6.43 -21.16 -7.41
CA THR A 225 -6.73 -22.51 -6.93
C THR A 225 -7.30 -23.36 -8.07
N THR A 226 -6.85 -24.61 -8.18
CA THR A 226 -7.32 -25.59 -9.13
C THR A 226 -7.49 -26.97 -8.47
N PHE A 227 -8.01 -27.96 -9.18
CA PHE A 227 -8.06 -29.30 -8.66
C PHE A 227 -6.75 -30.07 -8.91
N PRO A 228 -6.41 -31.05 -8.05
CA PRO A 228 -5.29 -31.93 -8.27
C PRO A 228 -5.42 -32.75 -9.55
N SER A 229 -4.30 -33.09 -10.17
CA SER A 229 -4.23 -33.96 -11.32
C SER A 229 -3.49 -35.25 -10.97
N GLU A 230 -3.90 -36.38 -11.56
CA GLU A 230 -3.24 -37.67 -11.34
C GLU A 230 -1.83 -37.73 -11.95
N THR A 231 -1.63 -37.00 -13.04
CA THR A 231 -0.34 -36.88 -13.73
C THR A 231 0.13 -35.44 -13.75
N PRO A 232 1.46 -35.22 -13.81
CA PRO A 232 1.98 -33.89 -14.03
C PRO A 232 1.40 -33.27 -15.31
N VAL A 233 1.12 -31.99 -15.28
CA VAL A 233 0.56 -31.22 -16.40
C VAL A 233 1.62 -30.35 -17.04
N SER A 234 1.45 -30.10 -18.33
CA SER A 234 2.21 -29.12 -19.09
C SER A 234 1.31 -27.99 -19.58
N GLY A 235 1.90 -26.91 -20.06
CA GLY A 235 1.11 -25.81 -20.56
C GLY A 235 1.97 -24.61 -20.88
N TYR A 236 1.33 -23.45 -20.90
CA TYR A 236 2.02 -22.20 -21.09
C TYR A 236 1.34 -21.08 -20.32
N VAL A 237 2.14 -20.08 -19.99
CA VAL A 237 1.66 -18.81 -19.46
C VAL A 237 1.76 -17.78 -20.56
N GLU A 238 0.67 -17.05 -20.80
CA GLU A 238 0.66 -15.89 -21.67
C GLU A 238 0.68 -14.61 -20.82
N ILE A 239 1.62 -13.74 -21.12
CA ILE A 239 1.71 -12.41 -20.52
C ILE A 239 1.36 -11.40 -21.59
N GLU A 240 0.24 -10.73 -21.43
CA GLU A 240 -0.16 -9.61 -22.27
C GLU A 240 0.36 -8.32 -21.67
N SER A 241 1.17 -7.60 -22.47
CA SER A 241 1.74 -6.31 -22.07
C SER A 241 1.56 -5.26 -23.14
N THR A 242 1.67 -3.98 -22.77
CA THR A 242 1.65 -2.86 -23.72
C THR A 242 2.99 -2.14 -23.75
N LEU A 243 3.34 -1.70 -24.95
CA LEU A 243 4.36 -0.67 -25.17
C LEU A 243 3.61 0.61 -25.56
N ASP A 244 3.77 1.68 -24.74
CA ASP A 244 3.34 3.05 -25.07
C ASP A 244 1.98 3.15 -25.81
N ASP A 245 0.89 2.90 -25.13
CA ASP A 245 -0.52 3.13 -25.55
C ASP A 245 -0.99 2.55 -26.90
N ALA A 246 -0.16 1.91 -27.69
CA ALA A 246 -0.50 1.59 -29.09
C ALA A 246 -0.60 0.08 -29.39
N ASP A 247 0.29 -0.76 -28.87
CA ASP A 247 0.34 -2.16 -29.28
C ASP A 247 0.36 -3.13 -28.10
N ASN A 248 -0.57 -4.07 -28.06
CA ASN A 248 -0.54 -5.18 -27.12
C ASN A 248 0.43 -6.25 -27.63
N PHE A 249 1.28 -6.75 -26.76
CA PHE A 249 2.16 -7.88 -27.00
C PHE A 249 1.71 -9.03 -26.13
N ILE A 250 1.68 -10.24 -26.72
CA ILE A 250 1.45 -11.47 -25.98
C ILE A 250 2.72 -12.29 -26.08
N GLU A 251 3.32 -12.55 -24.95
CA GLU A 251 4.46 -13.47 -24.85
C GLU A 251 4.03 -14.75 -24.19
N ARG A 252 4.54 -15.87 -24.70
CA ARG A 252 4.22 -17.21 -24.25
C ARG A 252 5.44 -17.87 -23.63
N TYR A 253 5.24 -18.43 -22.44
CA TYR A 253 6.23 -19.17 -21.66
C TYR A 253 5.74 -20.57 -21.38
N ASP A 254 6.35 -21.57 -22.04
CA ASP A 254 5.97 -22.96 -21.88
C ASP A 254 6.49 -23.52 -20.55
N PHE A 255 5.69 -24.34 -19.87
CA PHE A 255 6.08 -25.11 -18.69
C PHE A 255 5.75 -26.59 -18.87
N SER A 256 6.45 -27.47 -18.16
CA SER A 256 6.22 -28.91 -18.14
C SER A 256 6.39 -29.47 -16.73
N ASP A 257 5.88 -30.68 -16.56
CA ASP A 257 6.04 -31.48 -15.33
C ASP A 257 5.49 -30.80 -14.06
N LEU A 258 4.49 -29.91 -14.19
CA LEU A 258 3.85 -29.26 -13.06
C LEU A 258 2.96 -30.27 -12.33
N LYS A 259 3.24 -30.52 -11.06
CA LYS A 259 2.44 -31.40 -10.20
C LYS A 259 1.39 -30.60 -9.46
N LEU A 260 0.13 -30.93 -9.70
CA LEU A 260 -1.02 -30.39 -9.00
C LEU A 260 -1.46 -31.38 -7.91
N GLU A 261 -0.98 -31.17 -6.70
CA GLU A 261 -1.27 -32.04 -5.55
C GLU A 261 -2.18 -31.30 -4.55
N ALA A 262 -3.14 -32.00 -3.98
CA ALA A 262 -4.03 -31.44 -2.95
C ALA A 262 -3.22 -30.94 -1.73
N GLY A 263 -3.52 -29.74 -1.28
CA GLY A 263 -2.82 -29.12 -0.15
C GLY A 263 -1.42 -28.58 -0.47
N LYS A 264 -0.99 -28.57 -1.73
CA LYS A 264 0.34 -28.14 -2.17
C LYS A 264 0.27 -26.90 -3.06
N ILE A 265 1.36 -26.14 -3.05
CA ILE A 265 1.59 -25.03 -3.95
C ILE A 265 2.47 -25.50 -5.10
N ALA A 266 1.99 -25.32 -6.32
CA ALA A 266 2.75 -25.56 -7.54
C ALA A 266 3.27 -24.22 -8.08
N HIS A 267 4.57 -24.12 -8.35
CA HIS A 267 5.22 -22.91 -8.80
C HIS A 267 5.56 -22.96 -10.28
N ILE A 268 5.16 -21.93 -11.03
CA ILE A 268 5.57 -21.69 -12.42
C ILE A 268 6.49 -20.48 -12.41
N ASN A 269 7.79 -20.71 -12.58
CA ASN A 269 8.80 -19.65 -12.58
C ASN A 269 8.99 -19.10 -13.99
N ILE A 270 8.73 -17.82 -14.19
CA ILE A 270 8.88 -17.15 -15.48
C ILE A 270 9.91 -16.04 -15.37
N HIS A 271 10.92 -16.09 -16.22
CA HIS A 271 11.80 -14.94 -16.45
C HIS A 271 11.21 -14.08 -17.56
N TYR A 272 10.41 -13.11 -17.16
CA TYR A 272 9.74 -12.20 -18.09
C TYR A 272 10.78 -11.36 -18.84
N ARG A 273 10.75 -11.44 -20.15
CA ARG A 273 11.53 -10.58 -21.04
C ARG A 273 10.57 -9.70 -21.81
N HIS A 274 10.35 -8.50 -21.28
CA HIS A 274 9.62 -7.50 -22.04
C HIS A 274 10.25 -7.37 -23.43
N PRO A 275 9.46 -7.39 -24.54
CA PRO A 275 9.98 -7.12 -25.87
C PRO A 275 10.66 -5.74 -25.84
N GLU A 276 11.97 -5.78 -25.76
CA GLU A 276 12.76 -4.59 -25.47
C GLU A 276 12.76 -3.67 -26.66
N ARG A 277 12.17 -2.48 -26.52
CA ARG A 277 12.81 -1.37 -27.20
C ARG A 277 14.25 -1.30 -26.66
N GLU A 278 15.24 -1.18 -27.53
CA GLU A 278 16.64 -0.90 -27.16
C GLU A 278 16.76 0.46 -26.42
N THR A 279 15.66 1.07 -26.08
CA THR A 279 15.65 2.38 -25.44
C THR A 279 15.98 2.23 -23.96
N GLY A 280 16.90 3.05 -23.50
CA GLY A 280 17.22 3.15 -22.09
C GLY A 280 16.28 4.08 -21.30
N LEU A 281 15.22 4.57 -21.92
CA LEU A 281 14.26 5.48 -21.28
C LEU A 281 13.56 4.77 -20.12
N LEU A 282 13.72 5.31 -18.92
CA LEU A 282 12.91 4.93 -17.77
C LEU A 282 11.56 5.65 -17.87
N TYR A 283 10.50 4.88 -18.02
CA TYR A 283 9.16 5.43 -17.95
C TYR A 283 8.50 5.06 -16.61
N VAL A 284 7.91 6.04 -15.93
CA VAL A 284 7.29 5.89 -14.61
C VAL A 284 5.86 6.39 -14.64
N ALA A 285 4.89 5.50 -14.34
CA ALA A 285 3.51 5.86 -14.09
C ALA A 285 3.15 5.51 -12.63
N THR A 286 2.93 6.53 -11.83
CA THR A 286 2.79 6.38 -10.37
C THR A 286 1.65 5.48 -9.92
N LYS A 287 0.57 5.36 -10.74
CA LYS A 287 -0.57 4.50 -10.39
C LYS A 287 -0.22 3.02 -10.27
N GLU A 288 0.69 2.55 -11.14
CA GLU A 288 1.08 1.14 -11.18
C GLU A 288 2.35 0.84 -10.39
N GLN A 289 3.22 1.83 -10.20
CA GLN A 289 4.55 1.62 -9.64
C GLN A 289 4.75 2.07 -8.19
N TRP A 290 3.87 2.89 -7.66
CA TRP A 290 4.05 3.50 -6.34
C TRP A 290 4.22 2.48 -5.20
N ARG A 291 3.75 1.26 -5.37
CA ARG A 291 3.89 0.18 -4.37
C ARG A 291 5.32 -0.32 -4.19
N TYR A 292 6.13 -0.21 -5.22
CA TYR A 292 7.44 -0.85 -5.24
C TYR A 292 8.58 0.15 -5.07
N ASP A 293 8.56 1.21 -5.88
CA ASP A 293 9.66 2.18 -5.95
C ASP A 293 9.31 3.50 -5.26
N ILE A 294 8.04 3.75 -5.01
CA ILE A 294 7.51 5.04 -4.58
C ILE A 294 6.90 4.93 -3.19
N ARG A 295 7.26 5.86 -2.33
CA ARG A 295 6.61 6.03 -1.02
C ARG A 295 6.24 7.49 -0.77
N THR A 296 5.32 7.72 0.17
CA THR A 296 5.01 9.06 0.67
C THR A 296 5.87 9.36 1.90
N MET A 297 6.63 10.45 1.84
CA MET A 297 7.41 10.95 2.97
C MET A 297 6.52 11.58 4.04
N LEU A 298 7.05 11.68 5.25
CA LEU A 298 6.42 12.43 6.35
C LEU A 298 5.01 11.91 6.71
N LEU A 299 4.84 10.59 6.61
CA LEU A 299 3.70 9.87 7.18
C LEU A 299 3.94 9.62 8.68
N ALA A 300 2.87 9.27 9.40
CA ALA A 300 2.92 9.09 10.84
C ALA A 300 3.86 7.95 11.28
N ASP A 301 4.07 6.97 10.41
CA ASP A 301 4.92 5.79 10.57
C ASP A 301 6.37 5.98 10.09
N GLU A 302 6.69 7.16 9.51
CA GLU A 302 8.06 7.39 9.05
C GLU A 302 9.04 7.35 10.24
N PRO A 303 10.16 6.57 10.16
CA PRO A 303 11.13 6.47 11.24
C PRO A 303 11.74 7.83 11.58
N ARG A 304 11.90 8.10 12.88
CA ARG A 304 12.42 9.39 13.36
C ARG A 304 13.81 9.69 12.82
N GLU A 305 14.64 8.69 12.69
CA GLU A 305 16.00 8.76 12.16
C GLU A 305 16.04 9.27 10.73
N VAL A 306 14.95 9.05 9.96
CA VAL A 306 14.82 9.48 8.57
C VAL A 306 14.41 10.95 8.50
N PHE A 307 13.30 11.35 9.11
CA PHE A 307 12.82 12.73 8.90
C PHE A 307 13.59 13.79 9.72
N TYR A 308 14.41 13.40 10.69
CA TYR A 308 15.37 14.30 11.33
C TYR A 308 16.73 14.35 10.62
N ASN A 309 16.99 13.45 9.71
CA ASN A 309 18.22 13.46 8.95
C ASN A 309 18.15 14.53 7.86
N ASN A 310 18.98 15.56 7.98
CA ASN A 310 18.98 16.68 7.04
C ASN A 310 19.31 16.26 5.61
N SER A 311 20.14 15.24 5.41
CA SER A 311 20.45 14.70 4.08
C SER A 311 19.27 13.93 3.47
N GLU A 312 18.34 13.46 4.30
CA GLU A 312 17.17 12.72 3.86
C GLU A 312 15.92 13.61 3.74
N ARG A 313 15.77 14.62 4.63
CA ARG A 313 14.53 15.41 4.70
C ARG A 313 14.77 16.92 4.69
N GLY A 314 16.00 17.38 4.51
CA GLY A 314 16.29 18.80 4.26
C GLY A 314 16.03 19.17 2.81
N PHE A 315 15.50 20.39 2.58
CA PHE A 315 15.24 20.88 1.23
C PHE A 315 15.42 22.40 1.13
N TYR A 316 15.58 22.89 -0.09
CA TYR A 316 15.62 24.32 -0.40
C TYR A 316 14.25 24.80 -0.88
N THR A 317 13.81 25.96 -0.41
CA THR A 317 12.50 26.53 -0.77
C THR A 317 12.35 26.88 -2.26
N THR A 318 13.44 26.95 -3.01
CA THR A 318 13.42 27.13 -4.47
C THR A 318 13.54 25.82 -5.25
N ALA A 319 13.71 24.69 -4.57
CA ALA A 319 13.90 23.38 -5.19
C ALA A 319 13.00 22.29 -4.54
N PRO A 320 11.69 22.40 -4.73
CA PRO A 320 10.74 21.41 -4.18
C PRO A 320 10.90 20.03 -4.77
N LEU A 321 11.24 19.93 -6.06
CA LEU A 321 11.54 18.69 -6.73
C LEU A 321 13.06 18.50 -6.76
N GLN A 322 13.51 17.35 -6.28
CA GLN A 322 14.90 16.93 -6.27
C GLN A 322 15.02 15.63 -7.05
N ILE A 323 15.90 15.62 -8.08
CA ILE A 323 16.19 14.42 -8.88
C ILE A 323 17.70 14.29 -8.99
N TRP A 324 18.23 13.14 -8.55
CA TRP A 324 19.68 12.90 -8.58
C TRP A 324 20.01 11.42 -8.75
N MET A 325 21.22 11.14 -9.20
CA MET A 325 21.78 9.79 -9.19
C MET A 325 22.32 9.47 -7.80
N ARG A 326 22.08 8.26 -7.34
CA ARG A 326 22.65 7.70 -6.12
C ARG A 326 23.94 6.92 -6.43
N ASP A 327 24.74 6.69 -5.38
CA ASP A 327 25.95 5.87 -5.48
C ASP A 327 25.67 4.39 -5.77
N ASP A 328 24.43 3.92 -5.50
CA ASP A 328 23.97 2.57 -5.82
C ASP A 328 23.40 2.42 -7.25
N GLY A 329 23.55 3.44 -8.09
CA GLY A 329 23.11 3.45 -9.49
C GLY A 329 21.61 3.67 -9.70
N LYS A 330 20.86 4.02 -8.66
CA LYS A 330 19.43 4.33 -8.77
C LYS A 330 19.19 5.81 -9.05
N LEU A 331 18.14 6.10 -9.79
CA LEU A 331 17.60 7.45 -9.93
C LEU A 331 16.73 7.76 -8.72
N ALA A 332 17.10 8.77 -7.95
CA ALA A 332 16.33 9.23 -6.80
C ALA A 332 15.45 10.42 -7.17
N VAL A 333 14.23 10.43 -6.65
CA VAL A 333 13.27 11.53 -6.80
C VAL A 333 12.68 11.84 -5.42
N ARG A 334 12.69 13.11 -5.03
CA ARG A 334 11.98 13.62 -3.84
C ARG A 334 11.19 14.86 -4.20
N TYR A 335 9.97 14.95 -3.67
CA TYR A 335 9.11 16.07 -3.94
C TYR A 335 8.46 16.62 -2.65
N TYR A 336 8.81 17.83 -2.31
CA TYR A 336 8.36 18.53 -1.10
C TYR A 336 7.17 19.44 -1.41
N SER A 337 6.04 18.88 -1.79
CA SER A 337 4.83 19.63 -2.12
C SER A 337 3.58 18.83 -1.74
N PRO A 338 2.50 19.49 -1.28
CA PRO A 338 1.22 18.83 -1.07
C PRO A 338 0.42 18.56 -2.36
N TYR A 339 0.94 18.94 -3.53
CA TYR A 339 0.25 18.83 -4.82
C TYR A 339 0.94 17.81 -5.72
N THR A 340 0.16 17.21 -6.61
CA THR A 340 0.69 16.34 -7.67
C THR A 340 1.35 17.18 -8.76
N LEU A 341 2.55 16.78 -9.20
CA LEU A 341 3.23 17.35 -10.35
C LEU A 341 3.17 16.37 -11.51
N LYS A 342 2.93 16.84 -12.73
CA LYS A 342 2.78 15.99 -13.92
C LYS A 342 3.90 16.19 -14.93
N ASP A 343 4.07 15.16 -15.78
CA ASP A 343 4.91 15.18 -16.99
C ASP A 343 6.36 15.65 -16.74
N VAL A 344 6.97 15.10 -15.68
CA VAL A 344 8.37 15.41 -15.38
C VAL A 344 9.28 14.64 -16.34
N LYS A 345 9.99 15.38 -17.19
CA LYS A 345 10.97 14.86 -18.14
C LYS A 345 12.37 15.01 -17.57
N VAL A 346 13.08 13.90 -17.45
CA VAL A 346 14.47 13.90 -17.00
C VAL A 346 15.38 13.64 -18.19
N LYS A 347 16.34 14.50 -18.40
CA LYS A 347 17.39 14.33 -19.40
C LYS A 347 18.71 14.05 -18.73
N ALA A 348 19.51 13.22 -19.35
CA ALA A 348 20.85 12.87 -18.89
C ALA A 348 21.91 13.22 -19.94
N ARG A 349 23.12 13.47 -19.44
CA ARG A 349 24.32 13.51 -20.26
C ARG A 349 25.35 12.60 -19.63
N PHE A 350 25.79 11.61 -20.41
CA PHE A 350 26.80 10.64 -19.99
C PHE A 350 28.21 11.22 -20.18
N ASN A 351 28.83 11.65 -19.10
CA ASN A 351 30.03 12.51 -19.09
C ASN A 351 31.23 11.97 -19.88
N LYS A 352 31.35 10.63 -20.00
CA LYS A 352 32.47 9.99 -20.72
C LYS A 352 32.09 9.43 -22.10
N ILE A 353 30.79 9.50 -22.48
CA ILE A 353 30.27 8.81 -23.65
C ILE A 353 29.80 9.82 -24.71
N SER A 354 29.03 10.82 -24.30
CA SER A 354 28.48 11.83 -25.20
C SER A 354 28.33 13.18 -24.50
N SER A 355 28.58 14.26 -25.24
CA SER A 355 28.29 15.63 -24.81
C SER A 355 26.80 16.00 -25.01
N GLU A 356 26.05 15.16 -25.71
CA GLU A 356 24.66 15.39 -26.05
C GLU A 356 23.75 14.98 -24.87
N TRP A 357 22.70 15.75 -24.67
CA TRP A 357 21.62 15.40 -23.75
C TRP A 357 20.70 14.37 -24.40
N VAL A 358 20.28 13.40 -23.63
CA VAL A 358 19.36 12.34 -24.06
C VAL A 358 18.11 12.31 -23.18
N ASP A 359 17.01 11.84 -23.73
CA ASP A 359 15.80 11.54 -22.97
C ASP A 359 16.06 10.33 -22.09
N PHE A 360 16.00 10.52 -20.77
CA PHE A 360 16.47 9.54 -19.80
C PHE A 360 15.36 8.93 -18.95
N ALA A 361 14.43 9.75 -18.47
CA ALA A 361 13.24 9.29 -17.78
C ALA A 361 12.04 10.20 -18.04
N LEU A 362 10.87 9.59 -18.09
CA LEU A 362 9.58 10.28 -18.12
C LEU A 362 8.77 9.82 -16.90
N ILE A 363 8.39 10.76 -16.04
CA ILE A 363 7.58 10.52 -14.85
C ILE A 363 6.24 11.21 -15.07
N GLU A 364 5.18 10.43 -15.31
CA GLU A 364 3.85 10.97 -15.61
C GLU A 364 3.26 11.75 -14.45
N GLU A 365 3.40 11.20 -13.22
CA GLU A 365 2.92 11.85 -12.01
C GLU A 365 3.95 11.73 -10.90
N VAL A 366 4.25 12.85 -10.26
CA VAL A 366 4.99 12.91 -9.01
C VAL A 366 3.99 13.23 -7.90
N ASN A 367 3.74 12.24 -7.05
CA ASN A 367 2.75 12.36 -5.98
C ASN A 367 3.16 13.37 -4.90
N PRO A 368 2.22 13.93 -4.14
CA PRO A 368 2.52 14.78 -3.00
C PRO A 368 3.45 14.08 -2.01
N PHE A 369 4.48 14.80 -1.56
CA PHE A 369 5.50 14.29 -0.63
C PHE A 369 6.13 12.96 -1.06
N MET A 370 6.32 12.77 -2.36
CA MET A 370 6.88 11.53 -2.91
C MET A 370 8.37 11.39 -2.63
N GLU A 371 8.79 10.16 -2.31
CA GLU A 371 10.17 9.69 -2.42
C GLU A 371 10.20 8.40 -3.24
N ALA A 372 11.15 8.32 -4.17
CA ALA A 372 11.29 7.15 -5.05
C ALA A 372 12.75 6.88 -5.40
N PHE A 373 13.08 5.59 -5.61
CA PHE A 373 14.42 5.13 -5.98
C PHE A 373 14.32 4.11 -7.12
N PHE A 374 14.45 4.57 -8.35
CA PHE A 374 14.25 3.75 -9.54
C PHE A 374 15.52 3.07 -10.02
N THR A 375 15.43 1.77 -10.25
CA THR A 375 16.50 1.02 -10.94
C THR A 375 16.44 1.33 -12.43
N LEU A 376 17.59 1.61 -13.00
CA LEU A 376 17.70 2.04 -14.40
C LEU A 376 18.06 0.88 -15.32
N PRO A 377 17.45 0.75 -16.52
CA PRO A 377 17.76 -0.30 -17.47
C PRO A 377 19.26 -0.38 -17.80
N ILE A 378 19.91 0.77 -17.91
CA ILE A 378 21.33 0.88 -18.25
C ILE A 378 22.28 0.23 -17.24
N THR A 379 21.86 -0.01 -16.01
CA THR A 379 22.71 -0.71 -15.04
C THR A 379 22.88 -2.20 -15.36
N ARG A 380 22.04 -2.74 -16.25
CA ARG A 380 21.98 -4.17 -16.58
C ARG A 380 22.34 -4.49 -18.03
N LYS A 381 22.14 -3.56 -18.96
CA LYS A 381 22.30 -3.78 -20.39
C LYS A 381 22.75 -2.53 -21.15
N ASP A 382 23.24 -2.74 -22.36
CA ASP A 382 23.44 -1.66 -23.32
C ASP A 382 22.11 -1.01 -23.66
N CYS A 383 22.07 0.29 -23.71
CA CYS A 383 20.86 1.05 -24.01
C CYS A 383 21.08 2.03 -25.17
N VAL A 384 20.00 2.33 -25.87
CA VAL A 384 19.96 3.36 -26.92
C VAL A 384 19.02 4.47 -26.46
N PHE A 385 19.49 5.69 -26.42
CA PHE A 385 18.70 6.86 -26.01
C PHE A 385 18.46 7.80 -27.18
N ASP A 386 17.35 8.52 -27.14
CA ASP A 386 17.06 9.60 -28.06
C ASP A 386 17.79 10.87 -27.62
N GLY A 387 18.70 11.36 -28.47
CA GLY A 387 19.41 12.60 -28.25
C GLY A 387 18.61 13.83 -28.68
N GLU A 388 18.90 14.99 -28.08
CA GLU A 388 18.25 16.28 -28.45
C GLU A 388 18.42 16.65 -29.93
N SER A 389 19.47 16.17 -30.58
CA SER A 389 19.67 16.35 -32.02
C SER A 389 18.85 15.39 -32.90
N GLY A 390 18.06 14.50 -32.31
CA GLY A 390 17.35 13.43 -33.03
C GLY A 390 18.21 12.21 -33.35
N ARG A 391 19.48 12.19 -32.88
CA ARG A 391 20.36 11.02 -33.06
C ARG A 391 20.16 10.00 -31.97
N LYS A 392 20.30 8.73 -32.30
CA LYS A 392 20.35 7.64 -31.33
C LYS A 392 21.74 7.56 -30.69
N ILE A 393 21.80 7.65 -29.38
CA ILE A 393 23.05 7.57 -28.60
C ILE A 393 23.10 6.21 -27.93
N LYS A 394 24.05 5.37 -28.37
CA LYS A 394 24.30 4.07 -27.76
C LYS A 394 25.17 4.23 -26.52
N VAL A 395 24.73 3.72 -25.40
CA VAL A 395 25.44 3.73 -24.12
C VAL A 395 25.61 2.29 -23.65
N PRO A 396 26.82 1.80 -23.38
CA PRO A 396 27.05 0.45 -22.89
C PRO A 396 26.50 0.29 -21.48
N ALA A 397 26.23 -0.96 -21.08
CA ALA A 397 25.82 -1.27 -19.72
C ALA A 397 26.77 -0.68 -18.67
N MET A 398 26.22 -0.06 -17.65
CA MET A 398 26.94 0.60 -16.56
C MET A 398 26.53 0.02 -15.20
N PRO A 399 26.98 -1.19 -14.83
CA PRO A 399 26.58 -1.83 -13.57
C PRO A 399 26.94 -1.04 -12.31
N ASN A 400 27.97 -0.21 -12.40
CA ASN A 400 28.44 0.66 -11.33
C ASN A 400 28.17 2.14 -11.64
N LEU A 401 27.02 2.42 -12.24
CA LEU A 401 26.60 3.80 -12.54
C LEU A 401 26.61 4.65 -11.27
N SER A 402 27.23 5.81 -11.35
CA SER A 402 27.43 6.71 -10.22
C SER A 402 27.11 8.17 -10.59
N PRO A 403 26.96 9.06 -9.62
CA PRO A 403 26.76 10.50 -9.86
C PRO A 403 27.86 11.15 -10.72
N ALA A 404 29.07 10.59 -10.69
CA ALA A 404 30.19 11.11 -11.50
C ALA A 404 30.08 10.79 -13.00
N ASP A 405 29.29 9.79 -13.37
CA ASP A 405 29.17 9.31 -14.75
C ASP A 405 28.09 10.04 -15.55
N VAL A 406 27.13 10.67 -14.87
CA VAL A 406 25.98 11.29 -15.52
C VAL A 406 25.64 12.65 -14.90
N THR A 407 25.29 13.60 -15.76
CA THR A 407 24.73 14.88 -15.35
C THR A 407 23.26 14.89 -15.70
N LEU A 408 22.40 15.30 -14.77
CA LEU A 408 20.94 15.33 -14.97
C LEU A 408 20.43 16.77 -15.08
N LYS A 409 19.40 16.95 -15.88
CA LYS A 409 18.49 18.10 -15.84
C LYS A 409 17.05 17.60 -15.98
N PHE A 410 16.09 18.36 -15.48
CA PHE A 410 14.69 17.98 -15.58
C PHE A 410 13.81 19.18 -15.84
N GLU A 411 12.66 18.91 -16.44
CA GLU A 411 11.63 19.85 -16.80
C GLU A 411 10.29 19.28 -16.35
N TRP A 412 9.33 20.12 -16.05
CA TRP A 412 7.97 19.77 -15.66
C TRP A 412 6.97 20.53 -16.50
N ASP A 413 5.66 20.24 -16.33
CA ASP A 413 4.60 20.96 -16.99
C ASP A 413 4.68 22.47 -16.67
N LYS A 414 4.81 23.29 -17.68
CA LYS A 414 4.93 24.75 -17.55
C LYS A 414 3.68 25.41 -16.98
N ASP A 415 2.54 24.72 -17.02
CA ASP A 415 1.27 25.21 -16.51
C ASP A 415 1.04 24.81 -15.04
N ASP A 416 1.98 24.11 -14.40
CA ASP A 416 1.87 23.74 -12.99
C ASP A 416 1.87 24.98 -12.08
N ALA A 417 0.73 25.18 -11.39
CA ALA A 417 0.49 26.38 -10.60
C ALA A 417 1.42 26.50 -9.38
N PHE A 418 1.73 25.38 -8.70
CA PHE A 418 2.62 25.39 -7.54
C PHE A 418 4.07 25.68 -7.96
N MET A 419 4.58 24.96 -8.96
CA MET A 419 5.94 25.18 -9.46
C MET A 419 6.14 26.59 -10.00
N ASN A 420 5.16 27.15 -10.68
CA ASN A 420 5.17 28.52 -11.17
C ASN A 420 5.21 29.56 -10.05
N LYS A 421 4.55 29.31 -8.92
CA LYS A 421 4.66 30.16 -7.72
C LYS A 421 6.04 30.01 -7.07
N VAL A 422 6.53 28.78 -6.91
CA VAL A 422 7.87 28.53 -6.35
C VAL A 422 8.98 29.15 -7.18
N ALA A 423 8.85 29.15 -8.50
CA ALA A 423 9.82 29.80 -9.40
C ALA A 423 9.95 31.33 -9.18
N GLN A 424 8.99 31.97 -8.54
CA GLN A 424 9.03 33.40 -8.18
C GLN A 424 9.74 33.66 -6.84
N ILE A 425 10.05 32.62 -6.07
CA ILE A 425 10.74 32.75 -4.77
C ILE A 425 12.18 33.21 -5.00
N LYS A 426 12.54 34.32 -4.37
CA LYS A 426 13.89 34.93 -4.45
C LYS A 426 14.81 34.46 -3.31
N TYR A 427 14.25 33.97 -2.22
CA TYR A 427 14.97 33.61 -1.00
C TYR A 427 15.12 32.11 -0.89
N ASN A 428 16.33 31.61 -1.14
CA ASN A 428 16.62 30.17 -1.16
C ASN A 428 17.02 29.68 0.23
N TRP A 429 16.02 29.46 1.09
CA TRP A 429 16.25 28.97 2.45
C TRP A 429 16.34 27.46 2.52
N TYR A 430 17.31 26.96 3.30
CA TYR A 430 17.43 25.55 3.59
C TYR A 430 16.60 25.18 4.82
N ILE A 431 15.60 24.36 4.64
CA ILE A 431 14.64 23.94 5.68
C ILE A 431 15.06 22.59 6.24
N ARG A 432 15.08 22.49 7.56
CA ARG A 432 15.44 21.28 8.33
C ARG A 432 14.47 21.13 9.48
N PHE A 433 14.40 19.91 10.03
CA PHE A 433 13.52 19.60 11.15
C PHE A 433 14.31 19.21 12.40
N SER A 434 13.85 19.69 13.55
CA SER A 434 14.52 19.49 14.83
C SER A 434 14.44 18.03 15.29
N PRO A 435 15.58 17.39 15.61
CA PRO A 435 15.62 16.05 16.16
C PRO A 435 15.40 16.02 17.69
N TYR A 436 15.30 17.18 18.33
CA TYR A 436 15.32 17.28 19.81
C TYR A 436 14.00 16.80 20.41
N GLY A 437 14.09 15.79 21.29
CA GLY A 437 12.97 15.33 22.10
C GLY A 437 12.95 16.02 23.48
N ALA A 438 11.98 15.65 24.30
CA ALA A 438 11.82 16.15 25.67
C ALA A 438 13.08 15.91 26.53
N ASP A 439 13.83 14.86 26.22
CA ASP A 439 14.99 14.42 26.99
C ASP A 439 16.30 15.13 26.61
N ALA A 440 16.27 15.99 25.60
CA ALA A 440 17.47 16.62 25.06
C ALA A 440 17.99 17.81 25.89
N GLY A 441 17.41 18.12 27.03
CA GLY A 441 17.83 19.23 27.90
C GLY A 441 17.56 20.65 27.34
N HIS A 442 16.79 20.74 26.29
CA HIS A 442 16.43 21.99 25.61
C HIS A 442 15.07 22.52 26.09
N ALA A 443 14.98 22.89 27.35
CA ALA A 443 13.82 23.59 27.96
C ALA A 443 12.46 23.39 27.24
N SER A 444 12.06 24.36 26.41
CA SER A 444 10.80 24.34 25.66
C SER A 444 10.89 23.60 24.32
N TRP A 445 12.07 23.32 23.79
CA TRP A 445 12.26 22.80 22.44
C TRP A 445 11.89 21.31 22.33
N ARG A 446 11.12 20.96 21.34
CA ARG A 446 10.64 19.60 21.08
C ARG A 446 10.85 19.21 19.62
N HIS A 447 10.84 17.89 19.36
CA HIS A 447 10.89 17.36 18.00
C HIS A 447 9.61 17.68 17.22
N MET A 448 9.77 17.82 15.92
CA MET A 448 8.66 17.85 14.96
C MET A 448 8.01 16.47 14.88
N THR A 449 6.75 16.42 14.50
CA THR A 449 6.10 15.19 14.02
C THR A 449 6.06 15.24 12.49
N PRO A 450 5.89 14.10 11.80
CA PRO A 450 5.77 14.08 10.34
C PRO A 450 4.71 15.05 9.80
N LEU A 451 3.54 15.10 10.42
CA LEU A 451 2.48 16.05 10.06
C LEU A 451 2.93 17.51 10.25
N LEU A 452 3.60 17.83 11.35
CA LEU A 452 4.11 19.19 11.58
C LEU A 452 5.23 19.56 10.61
N CYS A 453 6.05 18.59 10.18
CA CYS A 453 7.02 18.81 9.11
C CYS A 453 6.33 19.25 7.81
N ARG A 454 5.22 18.61 7.43
CA ARG A 454 4.43 19.03 6.27
C ARG A 454 3.86 20.44 6.41
N PHE A 455 3.36 20.80 7.58
CA PHE A 455 2.94 22.17 7.88
C PHE A 455 4.12 23.15 7.80
N GLY A 456 5.28 22.77 8.32
CA GLY A 456 6.51 23.56 8.22
C GLY A 456 6.97 23.79 6.78
N ILE A 457 6.84 22.78 5.93
CA ILE A 457 7.15 22.87 4.49
C ILE A 457 6.25 23.93 3.83
N GLY A 458 4.95 23.83 4.01
CA GLY A 458 4.01 24.81 3.46
C GLY A 458 4.25 26.22 3.99
N LEU A 459 4.47 26.35 5.30
CA LEU A 459 4.81 27.64 5.94
C LEU A 459 6.07 28.26 5.33
N ALA A 460 7.12 27.44 5.10
CA ALA A 460 8.36 27.94 4.50
C ALA A 460 8.15 28.46 3.06
N TYR A 461 7.37 27.77 2.25
CA TYR A 461 7.03 28.26 0.91
C TYR A 461 6.22 29.56 0.96
N ASP A 462 5.20 29.61 1.80
CA ASP A 462 4.33 30.78 1.88
C ASP A 462 5.06 32.01 2.38
N MET A 463 5.93 31.87 3.38
CA MET A 463 6.77 32.97 3.87
C MET A 463 7.75 33.44 2.81
N THR A 464 8.51 32.52 2.18
CA THR A 464 9.51 32.91 1.17
C THR A 464 8.86 33.51 -0.07
N TYR A 465 7.71 33.01 -0.48
CA TYR A 465 6.92 33.57 -1.57
C TYR A 465 6.40 34.99 -1.21
N MET A 466 5.78 35.14 -0.03
CA MET A 466 5.26 36.40 0.44
C MET A 466 6.34 37.48 0.43
N PHE A 467 7.52 37.23 1.01
CA PHE A 467 8.63 38.17 1.01
C PHE A 467 9.20 38.44 -0.39
N SER A 468 9.01 37.53 -1.33
CA SER A 468 9.46 37.66 -2.74
C SER A 468 8.45 38.39 -3.60
N SER A 469 7.20 38.45 -3.16
CA SER A 469 6.08 39.02 -3.92
C SER A 469 6.15 40.55 -4.03
N PRO A 470 5.56 41.16 -5.05
CA PRO A 470 5.47 42.62 -5.17
C PRO A 470 4.56 43.27 -4.10
N GLU A 471 3.68 42.53 -3.49
CA GLU A 471 2.78 42.99 -2.45
C GLU A 471 3.52 43.39 -1.17
N PHE A 472 4.59 42.67 -0.84
CA PHE A 472 5.37 42.96 0.37
C PHE A 472 5.99 44.38 0.36
N PRO A 473 6.77 44.77 -0.64
CA PRO A 473 7.27 46.15 -0.70
C PRO A 473 6.16 47.21 -0.88
N GLU A 474 5.05 46.83 -1.53
CA GLU A 474 3.92 47.78 -1.67
C GLU A 474 3.24 48.05 -0.33
N GLU A 475 2.94 47.02 0.46
CA GLU A 475 2.39 47.20 1.80
C GLU A 475 3.39 47.90 2.74
N PHE A 476 4.70 47.64 2.57
CA PHE A 476 5.73 48.28 3.38
C PHE A 476 5.67 49.80 3.31
N LYS A 477 5.25 50.42 2.19
CA LYS A 477 5.08 51.88 2.07
C LYS A 477 4.14 52.45 3.14
N ASN A 478 3.15 51.69 3.57
CA ASN A 478 2.24 52.10 4.65
C ASN A 478 2.92 52.08 6.03
N TRP A 479 4.08 51.43 6.14
CA TRP A 479 4.86 51.24 7.36
C TRP A 479 6.22 51.97 7.34
N GLU A 480 6.53 52.66 6.26
CA GLU A 480 7.77 53.42 6.13
C GLU A 480 7.94 54.41 7.26
N GLY A 481 9.10 54.41 7.90
CA GLY A 481 9.41 55.23 9.07
C GLY A 481 8.75 54.79 10.38
N LYS A 482 7.93 53.73 10.38
CA LYS A 482 7.19 53.25 11.56
C LYS A 482 7.77 51.97 12.17
N LEU A 483 8.56 51.21 11.44
CA LEU A 483 9.22 50.00 11.96
C LEU A 483 10.49 50.42 12.72
N ILE A 484 10.61 49.95 13.95
CA ILE A 484 11.68 50.37 14.87
C ILE A 484 12.29 49.14 15.55
N ASP A 485 13.63 49.11 15.63
CA ASP A 485 14.39 48.20 16.47
C ASP A 485 15.59 48.91 17.08
N ASN A 486 15.75 48.83 18.42
CA ASN A 486 16.81 49.53 19.17
C ASN A 486 16.88 51.04 18.83
N ASP A 487 15.74 51.71 18.86
CA ASP A 487 15.60 53.15 18.55
C ASP A 487 16.01 53.55 17.12
N ARG A 488 16.22 52.58 16.22
CA ARG A 488 16.50 52.83 14.80
C ARG A 488 15.28 52.51 13.94
N ILE A 489 15.05 53.34 12.95
CA ILE A 489 14.05 53.08 11.92
C ILE A 489 14.60 51.97 11.01
N ILE A 490 13.79 50.94 10.78
CA ILE A 490 14.11 49.81 9.90
C ILE A 490 13.57 50.11 8.51
N THR A 491 14.45 49.99 7.53
CA THR A 491 14.11 50.24 6.12
C THR A 491 13.78 48.93 5.38
N LEU A 492 13.09 49.04 4.25
CA LEU A 492 12.81 47.91 3.36
C LEU A 492 14.12 47.25 2.87
N GLU A 493 15.12 48.07 2.52
CA GLU A 493 16.42 47.59 2.06
C GLU A 493 17.13 46.74 3.14
N GLU A 494 17.07 47.19 4.41
CA GLU A 494 17.62 46.42 5.52
C GLU A 494 16.92 45.07 5.67
N ILE A 495 15.59 45.04 5.61
CA ILE A 495 14.81 43.79 5.69
C ILE A 495 15.18 42.87 4.54
N GLN A 496 15.17 43.36 3.30
CA GLN A 496 15.51 42.54 2.12
C GLN A 496 16.95 42.03 2.17
N THR A 497 17.88 42.81 2.71
CA THR A 497 19.27 42.39 2.91
C THR A 497 19.36 41.25 3.94
N ARG A 498 18.63 41.34 5.07
CA ARG A 498 18.60 40.30 6.09
C ARG A 498 17.93 39.01 5.56
N LEU A 499 16.80 39.15 4.85
CA LEU A 499 16.14 38.03 4.17
C LEU A 499 17.06 37.29 3.18
N GLY A 500 17.85 38.06 2.38
CA GLY A 500 18.79 37.50 1.41
C GLY A 500 20.03 36.82 2.05
N ARG A 501 20.41 37.24 3.27
CA ARG A 501 21.50 36.61 4.03
C ARG A 501 21.03 35.43 4.88
N HIS A 502 19.74 35.32 5.11
CA HIS A 502 19.19 34.24 5.94
C HIS A 502 19.36 32.89 5.25
N ALA A 503 20.09 31.97 5.90
CA ALA A 503 20.47 30.71 5.29
C ALA A 503 19.37 29.64 5.30
N GLY A 504 18.36 29.80 6.19
CA GLY A 504 17.27 28.85 6.32
C GLY A 504 16.81 28.61 7.76
N LEU A 505 15.93 27.66 7.95
CA LEU A 505 15.27 27.40 9.22
C LEU A 505 15.49 25.96 9.70
N LEU A 506 15.86 25.82 10.96
CA LEU A 506 15.71 24.58 11.73
C LEU A 506 14.37 24.67 12.46
N MET A 507 13.37 24.01 11.90
CA MET A 507 12.00 24.03 12.43
C MET A 507 11.82 23.02 13.54
N GLY A 508 11.19 23.43 14.64
CA GLY A 508 10.91 22.59 15.78
C GLY A 508 9.55 22.91 16.40
N ARG A 509 9.08 22.03 17.24
CA ARG A 509 7.91 22.25 18.08
C ARG A 509 8.36 22.79 19.45
N VAL A 510 7.59 23.66 20.05
CA VAL A 510 7.84 24.13 21.43
C VAL A 510 6.65 23.88 22.34
N GLU A 511 6.92 23.81 23.65
CA GLU A 511 5.94 23.66 24.70
C GLU A 511 6.25 24.62 25.85
N GLY A 512 5.21 25.13 26.51
CA GLY A 512 5.37 26.10 27.60
C GLY A 512 5.62 27.54 27.16
N VAL A 513 5.89 27.77 25.87
CA VAL A 513 5.99 29.05 25.17
C VAL A 513 5.25 28.95 23.85
N LEU A 514 4.86 30.10 23.27
CA LEU A 514 4.12 30.09 21.99
C LEU A 514 5.04 29.87 20.77
N GLY A 515 6.25 30.41 20.86
CA GLY A 515 7.27 30.31 19.84
C GLY A 515 8.67 30.49 20.42
N LEU A 516 9.67 30.26 19.58
CA LEU A 516 11.09 30.46 19.88
C LEU A 516 11.86 30.72 18.58
N GLY A 517 12.38 31.94 18.42
CA GLY A 517 13.12 32.35 17.23
C GLY A 517 14.53 32.84 17.54
N GLY A 518 15.46 32.67 16.59
CA GLY A 518 16.81 33.23 16.66
C GLY A 518 17.79 32.54 15.72
N GLY A 519 18.50 33.31 14.91
CA GLY A 519 19.38 32.77 13.89
C GLY A 519 18.60 31.85 12.95
N GLN A 520 18.97 30.55 12.90
CA GLN A 520 18.21 29.57 12.11
C GLN A 520 17.16 28.81 12.92
N THR A 521 17.12 28.96 14.23
CA THR A 521 16.19 28.26 15.10
C THR A 521 14.79 28.87 14.98
N PHE A 522 13.79 28.05 14.66
CA PHE A 522 12.42 28.47 14.45
C PHE A 522 11.44 27.44 15.00
N GLY A 523 10.92 27.70 16.19
CA GLY A 523 10.01 26.80 16.91
C GLY A 523 8.65 27.41 17.16
N MET A 524 7.60 26.61 16.97
CA MET A 524 6.21 26.99 17.20
C MET A 524 5.48 25.89 17.97
N THR A 525 4.44 26.24 18.70
CA THR A 525 3.50 25.24 19.20
C THR A 525 2.71 24.61 18.06
N THR A 526 2.11 23.45 18.30
CA THR A 526 1.35 22.71 17.27
C THR A 526 0.27 23.58 16.63
N ASP A 527 -0.52 24.28 17.45
CA ASP A 527 -1.59 25.16 16.98
C ASP A 527 -1.08 26.34 16.13
N ARG A 528 0.13 26.84 16.42
CA ARG A 528 0.72 27.93 15.64
C ARG A 528 1.14 27.47 14.22
N TYR A 529 1.60 26.24 14.07
CA TYR A 529 1.82 25.66 12.74
C TYR A 529 0.51 25.45 11.99
N THR A 530 -0.51 24.88 12.65
CA THR A 530 -1.75 24.49 11.96
C THR A 530 -2.66 25.67 11.63
N ASP A 531 -2.66 26.71 12.47
CA ASP A 531 -3.55 27.87 12.32
C ASP A 531 -2.89 29.06 11.57
N PHE A 532 -1.67 28.85 11.07
CA PHE A 532 -0.97 29.84 10.26
C PHE A 532 -1.72 30.16 8.96
N TYR A 533 -2.31 29.15 8.32
CA TYR A 533 -2.91 29.26 7.00
C TYR A 533 -4.14 30.17 7.01
N PRO A 534 -4.27 31.07 6.01
CA PRO A 534 -5.50 31.82 5.84
C PRO A 534 -6.59 30.87 5.32
N ASP A 535 -7.62 30.61 6.12
CA ASP A 535 -8.78 29.90 5.64
C ASP A 535 -9.47 30.69 4.53
N ALA A 536 -10.00 30.00 3.52
CA ALA A 536 -10.62 30.60 2.33
C ALA A 536 -11.85 31.47 2.64
N THR A 537 -12.38 31.42 3.86
CA THR A 537 -13.49 32.27 4.30
C THR A 537 -13.21 32.75 5.72
N PRO A 538 -12.62 33.92 5.89
CA PRO A 538 -12.50 34.53 7.22
C PRO A 538 -13.89 34.88 7.72
N VAL A 539 -14.38 34.16 8.68
CA VAL A 539 -15.53 34.58 9.46
C VAL A 539 -15.10 35.82 10.25
N GLY A 540 -15.55 36.99 9.81
CA GLY A 540 -15.33 38.23 10.52
C GLY A 540 -14.15 39.10 10.12
N GLY A 541 -13.48 38.88 8.99
CA GLY A 541 -12.47 39.81 8.44
C GLY A 541 -11.19 39.94 9.27
N ASN A 542 -10.93 39.07 10.23
CA ASN A 542 -9.75 39.16 11.09
C ASN A 542 -8.51 38.64 10.35
N THR A 543 -7.76 39.54 9.73
CA THR A 543 -6.49 39.22 9.05
C THR A 543 -5.38 38.86 10.02
N PHE A 544 -5.56 39.19 11.29
CA PHE A 544 -4.55 39.03 12.34
C PHE A 544 -5.00 37.97 13.36
N ASN A 545 -4.36 36.83 13.36
CA ASN A 545 -4.58 35.78 14.36
C ASN A 545 -3.31 35.51 15.17
N GLY A 546 -3.47 34.88 16.33
CA GLY A 546 -2.36 34.58 17.24
C GLY A 546 -1.27 33.72 16.62
N ALA A 547 -1.59 32.84 15.65
CA ALA A 547 -0.61 31.98 14.97
C ALA A 547 0.29 32.85 14.08
N ARG A 548 -0.26 33.68 13.21
CA ARG A 548 0.51 34.56 12.32
C ARG A 548 1.34 35.56 13.12
N GLN A 549 0.77 36.09 14.20
CA GLN A 549 1.49 36.98 15.11
C GLN A 549 2.74 36.29 15.67
N THR A 550 2.61 35.08 16.21
CA THR A 550 3.73 34.34 16.78
C THR A 550 4.77 34.00 15.70
N VAL A 551 4.33 33.49 14.54
CA VAL A 551 5.23 33.14 13.44
C VAL A 551 6.10 34.32 13.02
N PHE A 552 5.52 35.49 12.77
CA PHE A 552 6.29 36.64 12.32
C PHE A 552 7.07 37.32 13.46
N HIS A 553 6.64 37.19 14.71
CA HIS A 553 7.42 37.59 15.87
C HIS A 553 8.72 36.77 15.96
N GLU A 554 8.61 35.46 15.96
CA GLU A 554 9.78 34.59 16.06
C GLU A 554 10.67 34.67 14.82
N PHE A 555 10.07 34.88 13.64
CA PHE A 555 10.85 35.10 12.45
C PHE A 555 11.62 36.44 12.46
N ALA A 556 11.10 37.47 13.09
CA ALA A 556 11.87 38.72 13.32
C ALA A 556 13.15 38.44 14.13
N HIS A 557 13.10 37.57 15.13
CA HIS A 557 14.30 37.12 15.84
C HIS A 557 15.26 36.31 14.95
N CYS A 558 14.75 35.51 13.99
CA CYS A 558 15.58 34.88 13.00
C CYS A 558 16.31 35.86 12.07
N LEU A 559 15.75 37.05 11.91
CA LEU A 559 16.36 38.16 11.19
C LEU A 559 17.22 39.09 12.12
N ASP A 560 17.57 38.65 13.32
CA ASP A 560 18.35 39.38 14.34
C ASP A 560 17.71 40.70 14.83
N TYR A 561 16.37 40.76 14.88
CA TYR A 561 15.67 41.87 15.54
C TYR A 561 15.44 41.57 17.02
N SER A 562 15.59 42.57 17.85
CA SER A 562 15.52 42.49 19.30
C SER A 562 14.11 42.71 19.85
N HIS A 563 13.94 42.54 21.16
CA HIS A 563 12.71 42.93 21.85
C HIS A 563 12.59 44.44 22.09
N ASN A 564 13.59 45.23 21.71
CA ASN A 564 13.62 46.69 21.96
C ASN A 564 13.00 47.48 20.78
N GLY A 565 11.82 47.08 20.32
CA GLY A 565 11.16 47.74 19.21
C GLY A 565 9.86 47.06 18.81
N ASN A 566 9.28 47.47 17.70
CA ASN A 566 8.03 46.95 17.19
C ASN A 566 8.18 45.92 16.04
N MET A 567 9.41 45.48 15.79
CA MET A 567 9.68 44.31 14.92
C MET A 567 9.25 43.02 15.60
N THR A 568 9.32 42.94 16.91
CA THR A 568 8.91 41.78 17.71
C THR A 568 7.74 42.14 18.63
N TYR A 569 7.87 43.17 19.46
CA TYR A 569 6.77 43.73 20.27
C TYR A 569 6.07 44.89 19.57
N GLY A 570 4.81 45.14 19.89
CA GLY A 570 4.07 46.28 19.37
C GLY A 570 3.33 46.03 18.05
N GLN A 571 3.37 44.85 17.52
CA GLN A 571 2.53 44.36 16.41
C GLN A 571 2.73 45.03 15.03
N ALA A 572 3.71 45.95 14.85
CA ALA A 572 3.85 46.62 13.56
C ALA A 572 4.33 45.66 12.45
N TRP A 573 5.46 44.98 12.66
CA TRP A 573 5.99 44.02 11.73
C TRP A 573 5.04 42.81 11.52
N THR A 574 4.50 42.24 12.60
CA THR A 574 3.61 41.10 12.53
C THR A 574 2.31 41.43 11.81
N VAL A 575 1.77 42.65 11.96
CA VAL A 575 0.58 43.11 11.24
C VAL A 575 0.87 43.32 9.75
N LEU A 576 1.99 43.94 9.40
CA LEU A 576 2.42 44.07 8.00
C LEU A 576 2.48 42.71 7.31
N CYS A 577 3.24 41.78 7.89
CA CYS A 577 3.41 40.46 7.32
C CYS A 577 2.10 39.68 7.24
N ALA A 578 1.30 39.68 8.31
CA ALA A 578 0.02 38.99 8.32
C ALA A 578 -0.97 39.54 7.28
N LYS A 579 -0.95 40.85 7.05
CA LYS A 579 -1.80 41.48 6.04
C LYS A 579 -1.42 41.01 4.64
N VAL A 580 -0.15 41.07 4.27
CA VAL A 580 0.33 40.62 2.96
C VAL A 580 0.03 39.13 2.75
N LEU A 581 0.32 38.28 3.76
CA LEU A 581 0.03 36.85 3.68
C LEU A 581 -1.45 36.58 3.41
N VAL A 582 -2.35 37.26 4.13
CA VAL A 582 -3.79 37.04 4.02
C VAL A 582 -4.33 37.55 2.68
N GLU A 583 -3.86 38.69 2.20
CA GLU A 583 -4.24 39.21 0.87
C GLU A 583 -3.84 38.25 -0.25
N LEU A 584 -2.63 37.69 -0.20
CA LEU A 584 -2.17 36.68 -1.14
C LEU A 584 -2.97 35.38 -1.05
N GLY A 585 -3.31 34.94 0.17
CA GLY A 585 -4.12 33.75 0.41
C GLY A 585 -5.55 33.87 -0.12
N TRP A 586 -6.19 35.01 0.09
CA TRP A 586 -7.55 35.24 -0.44
C TRP A 586 -7.59 35.35 -1.95
N ALA A 587 -6.53 35.82 -2.57
CA ALA A 587 -6.37 35.81 -4.02
C ALA A 587 -5.93 34.47 -4.60
N ASP A 588 -5.82 33.41 -3.78
CA ASP A 588 -5.30 32.09 -4.14
C ASP A 588 -3.89 32.13 -4.78
N ARG A 589 -3.07 33.05 -4.29
CA ARG A 589 -1.73 33.32 -4.86
C ARG A 589 -0.59 32.73 -4.06
N LEU A 590 -0.84 32.25 -2.82
CA LEU A 590 0.18 31.54 -2.04
C LEU A 590 0.51 30.18 -2.67
N PRO A 591 1.75 29.68 -2.54
CA PRO A 591 2.11 28.31 -2.93
C PRO A 591 1.23 27.25 -2.26
N VAL A 592 0.96 27.39 -0.96
CA VAL A 592 0.07 26.48 -0.21
C VAL A 592 -1.06 27.30 0.40
N SER A 593 -2.23 27.26 -0.21
CA SER A 593 -3.32 28.16 0.15
C SER A 593 -4.17 27.67 1.31
N ARG A 594 -4.23 26.37 1.58
CA ARG A 594 -5.19 25.76 2.52
C ARG A 594 -4.55 24.73 3.44
N ARG A 595 -5.01 24.71 4.67
CA ARG A 595 -4.69 23.66 5.65
C ARG A 595 -5.06 22.25 5.13
N SER A 596 -6.21 22.14 4.46
CA SER A 596 -6.69 20.88 3.87
C SER A 596 -5.72 20.29 2.84
N ASP A 597 -4.94 21.11 2.13
CA ASP A 597 -4.00 20.62 1.12
C ASP A 597 -2.86 19.84 1.78
N ILE A 598 -2.45 20.24 2.98
CA ILE A 598 -1.39 19.57 3.77
C ILE A 598 -1.89 18.32 4.47
N THR A 599 -3.13 18.34 4.95
CA THR A 599 -3.70 17.22 5.72
C THR A 599 -4.28 16.11 4.83
N ARG A 600 -4.67 16.44 3.60
CA ARG A 600 -5.17 15.47 2.63
C ARG A 600 -3.99 14.73 2.01
N LEU A 601 -3.78 13.50 2.46
CA LEU A 601 -2.86 12.59 1.76
C LEU A 601 -3.64 11.87 0.66
N PRO A 602 -3.07 11.76 -0.54
CA PRO A 602 -3.71 11.04 -1.64
C PRO A 602 -3.79 9.54 -1.40
N MET A 603 -3.13 9.00 -0.39
CA MET A 603 -2.95 7.57 -0.20
C MET A 603 -3.00 7.19 1.28
N GLU A 604 -4.11 6.58 1.69
CA GLU A 604 -4.21 5.91 3.00
C GLU A 604 -3.51 4.53 3.02
N SER A 605 -3.07 4.05 1.87
CA SER A 605 -2.47 2.73 1.69
C SER A 605 -1.12 2.81 0.97
N SER A 606 -0.09 3.27 1.67
CA SER A 606 1.28 2.97 1.24
C SER A 606 1.56 1.48 1.52
N PRO A 607 2.18 0.72 0.61
CA PRO A 607 2.58 -0.67 0.89
C PRO A 607 3.49 -0.80 2.11
N LEU A 608 4.26 0.23 2.42
CA LEU A 608 5.08 0.30 3.63
C LEU A 608 4.25 0.40 4.92
N GLN A 609 2.95 0.74 4.84
CA GLN A 609 2.04 0.74 5.98
C GLN A 609 1.44 -0.65 6.25
N ALA A 610 1.44 -1.53 5.26
CA ALA A 610 0.93 -2.90 5.40
C ALA A 610 2.00 -3.88 5.96
N GLU A 611 3.27 -3.46 6.05
CA GLU A 611 4.37 -4.29 6.57
C GLU A 611 4.69 -4.01 8.05
N GLN A 612 3.92 -3.16 8.73
CA GLN A 612 3.97 -2.90 10.17
C GLN A 612 2.67 -3.39 10.83
#